data_baa1a5e2d75a9a12e9a7022f2a674579
#
_entry.id   baa1a5e2d75a9a12e9a7022f2a674579
#
_cell.length_a   1.000
_cell.length_b   1.000
_cell.length_c   1.000
_cell.angle_alpha   90.00
_cell.angle_beta   90.00
_cell.angle_gamma   90.00
#
_symmetry.space_group_name_H-M   'P 1'
#
loop_
_entity.id
_entity.type
_entity.pdbx_description
1 polymer ?
#
loop_
_entity_poly.entity_id
_entity_poly.type
_entity_poly.pdbx_seq_one_letter_code
_entity_poly.pdbx_strand_id
1 'polypeptide(L)'
;VVDQDNQPLIGCNIMIKGTSLGAATNLNGEYFILNIPPGTYDVTASMIGFGSVTVEGTVVMVDLTAKTNFFLKPETIEGDEIIVTAEKPIVRLDQTSMSAVVSSEDIENLPVTDVGDVIELQAGIVRDPNGGFHVRGGRSSEVSFWVDGIATTDSYDGSSGLEIENAGIQEVQVISGTFNAEYGQAMSGIVNVVTKDGGLNYKGNLDFFSGGYHTNHSNLYSISSPFSSWQSFTDLNGDGNWDYGEILYDLNGNNTWDEGEIYWDRNGNQSWDGDEG
;
A
#
# COMPACT_ATOMS: atom_id res chain seq x y z
N VAL A 1 -20.67 19.29 19.57
CA VAL A 1 -21.68 18.58 20.36
C VAL A 1 -22.85 19.48 20.61
N VAL A 2 -24.04 19.05 20.28
CA VAL A 2 -25.27 19.84 20.47
C VAL A 2 -26.39 18.97 21.05
N ASP A 3 -27.42 19.64 21.61
CA ASP A 3 -28.64 18.99 22.04
C ASP A 3 -29.68 18.88 20.90
N GLN A 4 -30.89 18.40 21.23
CA GLN A 4 -31.98 18.25 20.27
C GLN A 4 -32.52 19.60 19.70
N ASP A 5 -32.27 20.72 20.40
CA ASP A 5 -32.64 22.08 19.99
C ASP A 5 -31.47 22.79 19.27
N ASN A 6 -30.43 22.02 18.90
CA ASN A 6 -29.18 22.48 18.23
C ASN A 6 -28.40 23.50 19.08
N GLN A 7 -28.56 23.46 20.41
CA GLN A 7 -27.80 24.32 21.33
C GLN A 7 -26.48 23.63 21.70
N PRO A 8 -25.37 24.38 21.77
CA PRO A 8 -24.07 23.81 22.13
C PRO A 8 -24.05 23.29 23.56
N LEU A 9 -23.58 22.07 23.75
CA LEU A 9 -23.40 21.46 25.07
C LEU A 9 -21.99 21.74 25.58
N ILE A 10 -21.92 22.51 26.67
CA ILE A 10 -20.67 22.97 27.30
C ILE A 10 -20.25 21.95 28.36
N GLY A 11 -18.97 21.56 28.37
CA GLY A 11 -18.44 20.62 29.37
C GLY A 11 -18.88 19.16 29.13
N CYS A 12 -19.39 18.83 27.94
CA CYS A 12 -19.61 17.44 27.54
C CYS A 12 -18.27 16.72 27.46
N ASN A 13 -18.18 15.56 28.08
CA ASN A 13 -16.98 14.74 28.08
C ASN A 13 -16.94 13.84 26.84
N ILE A 14 -15.86 13.96 26.05
CA ILE A 14 -15.61 13.15 24.87
C ILE A 14 -14.44 12.22 25.17
N MET A 15 -14.61 10.92 24.98
CA MET A 15 -13.58 9.92 25.23
C MET A 15 -13.43 8.97 24.04
N ILE A 16 -12.20 8.60 23.75
CA ILE A 16 -11.87 7.52 22.80
C ILE A 16 -11.88 6.20 23.58
N LYS A 17 -12.79 5.30 23.18
CA LYS A 17 -12.99 4.02 23.86
C LYS A 17 -11.71 3.16 23.81
N GLY A 18 -11.37 2.58 24.95
CA GLY A 18 -10.14 1.76 25.04
C GLY A 18 -8.84 2.54 25.25
N THR A 19 -8.91 3.87 25.34
CA THR A 19 -7.75 4.73 25.59
C THR A 19 -7.99 5.65 26.79
N SER A 20 -6.96 6.41 27.19
CA SER A 20 -7.08 7.50 28.15
C SER A 20 -7.24 8.87 27.50
N LEU A 21 -7.41 8.90 26.18
CA LEU A 21 -7.50 10.14 25.40
C LEU A 21 -8.94 10.66 25.41
N GLY A 22 -9.09 11.96 25.65
CA GLY A 22 -10.38 12.60 25.65
C GLY A 22 -10.27 14.12 25.80
N ALA A 23 -11.39 14.81 25.67
CA ALA A 23 -11.51 16.25 25.84
C ALA A 23 -12.91 16.64 26.34
N ALA A 24 -13.03 17.81 26.93
CA ALA A 24 -14.33 18.43 27.24
C ALA A 24 -14.66 19.48 26.19
N THR A 25 -15.96 19.65 25.89
CA THR A 25 -16.42 20.70 24.98
C THR A 25 -16.30 22.10 25.56
N ASN A 26 -15.94 23.05 24.70
CA ASN A 26 -15.86 24.48 25.01
C ASN A 26 -17.24 25.18 25.01
N LEU A 27 -17.27 26.51 25.13
CA LEU A 27 -18.48 27.33 25.14
C LEU A 27 -19.32 27.23 23.85
N ASN A 28 -18.71 26.82 22.75
CA ASN A 28 -19.36 26.62 21.46
C ASN A 28 -19.79 25.16 21.23
N GLY A 29 -19.59 24.26 22.21
CA GLY A 29 -19.82 22.83 22.03
C GLY A 29 -18.77 22.14 21.18
N GLU A 30 -17.62 22.78 20.93
CA GLU A 30 -16.52 22.23 20.16
C GLU A 30 -15.50 21.52 21.06
N TYR A 31 -14.84 20.50 20.57
CA TYR A 31 -13.79 19.78 21.27
C TYR A 31 -12.65 19.43 20.31
N PHE A 32 -11.46 19.25 20.87
CA PHE A 32 -10.26 18.83 20.14
C PHE A 32 -9.51 17.81 20.99
N ILE A 33 -9.23 16.66 20.41
CA ILE A 33 -8.35 15.62 20.97
C ILE A 33 -7.13 15.55 20.07
N LEU A 34 -5.95 15.78 20.65
CA LEU A 34 -4.68 15.84 19.92
C LEU A 34 -3.88 14.57 20.16
N ASN A 35 -2.92 14.30 19.24
CA ASN A 35 -1.99 13.18 19.32
C ASN A 35 -2.69 11.81 19.42
N ILE A 36 -3.74 11.63 18.64
CA ILE A 36 -4.37 10.32 18.47
C ILE A 36 -3.56 9.56 17.43
N PRO A 37 -3.02 8.36 17.72
CA PRO A 37 -2.37 7.53 16.71
C PRO A 37 -3.33 7.22 15.55
N PRO A 38 -2.84 7.02 14.32
CA PRO A 38 -3.68 6.58 13.21
C PRO A 38 -4.38 5.26 13.52
N GLY A 39 -5.63 5.15 13.14
CA GLY A 39 -6.43 3.96 13.43
C GLY A 39 -7.92 4.21 13.38
N THR A 40 -8.68 3.17 13.68
CA THR A 40 -10.14 3.22 13.77
C THR A 40 -10.57 3.15 15.23
N TYR A 41 -11.37 4.14 15.67
CA TYR A 41 -11.74 4.33 17.05
C TYR A 41 -13.24 4.50 17.22
N ASP A 42 -13.73 4.08 18.38
CA ASP A 42 -15.06 4.41 18.87
C ASP A 42 -14.96 5.63 19.79
N VAL A 43 -15.73 6.65 19.50
CA VAL A 43 -15.72 7.90 20.24
C VAL A 43 -17.05 8.07 20.97
N THR A 44 -16.99 8.25 22.29
CA THR A 44 -18.17 8.38 23.15
C THR A 44 -18.29 9.80 23.68
N ALA A 45 -19.47 10.40 23.54
CA ALA A 45 -19.85 11.65 24.15
C ALA A 45 -20.77 11.39 25.35
N SER A 46 -20.47 11.97 26.52
CA SER A 46 -21.26 11.80 27.71
C SER A 46 -21.39 13.13 28.48
N MET A 47 -22.59 13.40 29.03
CA MET A 47 -22.86 14.58 29.84
C MET A 47 -23.95 14.28 30.87
N ILE A 48 -23.83 14.81 32.08
CA ILE A 48 -24.84 14.63 33.14
C ILE A 48 -26.19 15.19 32.68
N GLY A 49 -27.25 14.38 32.78
CA GLY A 49 -28.60 14.75 32.35
C GLY A 49 -28.88 14.52 30.87
N PHE A 50 -27.94 13.88 30.15
CA PHE A 50 -28.10 13.52 28.76
C PHE A 50 -27.70 12.03 28.58
N GLY A 51 -28.36 11.38 27.62
CA GLY A 51 -27.95 10.03 27.20
C GLY A 51 -26.58 10.03 26.53
N SER A 52 -25.78 9.03 26.81
CA SER A 52 -24.47 8.88 26.13
C SER A 52 -24.64 8.40 24.68
N VAL A 53 -23.80 8.93 23.81
CA VAL A 53 -23.77 8.58 22.36
C VAL A 53 -22.39 8.12 21.99
N THR A 54 -22.29 6.92 21.41
CA THR A 54 -21.03 6.42 20.84
C THR A 54 -21.11 6.39 19.32
N VAL A 55 -20.12 6.96 18.68
CA VAL A 55 -19.89 6.86 17.23
C VAL A 55 -18.78 5.86 17.00
N GLU A 56 -19.15 4.72 16.42
CA GLU A 56 -18.22 3.64 16.11
C GLU A 56 -17.54 3.84 14.75
N GLY A 57 -16.30 3.35 14.62
CA GLY A 57 -15.61 3.31 13.36
C GLY A 57 -15.08 4.67 12.87
N THR A 58 -14.80 5.61 13.76
CA THR A 58 -14.16 6.89 13.42
C THR A 58 -12.71 6.63 13.00
N VAL A 59 -12.38 6.88 11.71
CA VAL A 59 -11.04 6.69 11.16
C VAL A 59 -10.19 7.94 11.38
N VAL A 60 -9.09 7.80 12.09
CA VAL A 60 -8.06 8.83 12.28
C VAL A 60 -6.87 8.47 11.39
N MET A 61 -6.41 9.42 10.59
CA MET A 61 -5.29 9.27 9.65
C MET A 61 -4.18 10.25 10.00
N VAL A 62 -2.95 9.98 9.55
CA VAL A 62 -1.81 10.88 9.71
C VAL A 62 -2.09 12.21 9.01
N ASP A 63 -1.71 13.32 9.64
CA ASP A 63 -1.81 14.70 9.14
C ASP A 63 -3.23 15.14 8.75
N LEU A 64 -4.26 14.42 9.17
CA LEU A 64 -5.66 14.77 8.92
C LEU A 64 -6.44 14.90 10.20
N THR A 65 -7.50 15.72 10.15
CA THR A 65 -8.42 15.90 11.27
C THR A 65 -9.71 15.13 11.01
N ALA A 66 -9.99 14.12 11.83
CA ALA A 66 -11.28 13.45 11.84
C ALA A 66 -12.32 14.35 12.52
N LYS A 67 -13.48 14.53 11.88
CA LYS A 67 -14.58 15.34 12.42
C LYS A 67 -15.74 14.44 12.81
N THR A 68 -16.09 14.43 14.09
CA THR A 68 -17.22 13.66 14.62
C THR A 68 -18.16 14.59 15.36
N ASN A 69 -19.44 14.59 14.97
CA ASN A 69 -20.49 15.41 15.58
C ASN A 69 -21.39 14.54 16.44
N PHE A 70 -21.81 15.08 17.59
CA PHE A 70 -22.69 14.38 18.52
C PHE A 70 -23.97 15.18 18.78
N PHE A 71 -25.09 14.45 18.83
CA PHE A 71 -26.40 14.93 19.19
C PHE A 71 -26.86 14.19 20.42
N LEU A 72 -26.85 14.86 21.59
CA LEU A 72 -27.29 14.26 22.84
C LEU A 72 -28.72 14.62 23.15
N LYS A 73 -29.49 13.64 23.62
CA LYS A 73 -30.87 13.85 24.05
C LYS A 73 -30.90 13.96 25.58
N PRO A 74 -31.69 14.89 26.14
CA PRO A 74 -31.92 14.94 27.60
C PRO A 74 -32.52 13.61 28.08
N GLU A 75 -31.94 13.08 29.14
CA GLU A 75 -32.41 11.83 29.73
C GLU A 75 -32.46 11.98 31.25
N THR A 76 -33.56 11.58 31.85
CA THR A 76 -33.79 11.73 33.28
C THR A 76 -33.37 10.51 34.11
N ILE A 77 -33.02 9.44 33.46
CA ILE A 77 -32.54 8.17 34.07
C ILE A 77 -31.42 7.68 33.16
N GLU A 78 -30.37 7.07 33.72
CA GLU A 78 -29.32 6.40 32.91
C GLU A 78 -29.98 5.41 31.96
N GLY A 79 -30.04 5.75 30.68
CA GLY A 79 -30.60 4.96 29.60
C GLY A 79 -29.54 4.19 28.86
N ASP A 80 -29.98 3.40 27.90
CA ASP A 80 -29.08 2.63 27.03
C ASP A 80 -28.21 3.57 26.17
N GLU A 81 -26.94 3.22 26.02
CA GLU A 81 -25.99 3.91 25.13
C GLU A 81 -26.51 3.89 23.69
N ILE A 82 -26.58 5.05 23.04
CA ILE A 82 -26.95 5.14 21.62
C ILE A 82 -25.70 4.94 20.78
N ILE A 83 -25.66 3.87 20.00
CA ILE A 83 -24.56 3.54 19.10
C ILE A 83 -24.91 4.06 17.70
N VAL A 84 -24.00 4.82 17.11
CA VAL A 84 -24.11 5.31 15.71
C VAL A 84 -22.82 4.95 14.97
N THR A 85 -22.94 4.42 13.77
CA THR A 85 -21.75 4.15 12.94
C THR A 85 -21.29 5.43 12.24
N ALA A 86 -19.98 5.70 12.26
CA ALA A 86 -19.40 6.83 11.57
C ALA A 86 -19.57 6.70 10.05
N GLU A 87 -20.05 7.76 9.41
CA GLU A 87 -20.06 7.83 7.94
C GLU A 87 -18.69 8.35 7.47
N LYS A 88 -18.04 7.59 6.58
CA LYS A 88 -16.80 8.06 5.92
C LYS A 88 -17.14 9.25 5.02
N PRO A 89 -16.59 10.45 5.25
CA PRO A 89 -16.89 11.59 4.39
C PRO A 89 -16.32 11.37 2.99
N ILE A 90 -17.17 11.54 1.97
CA ILE A 90 -16.80 11.37 0.54
C ILE A 90 -15.84 12.48 0.08
N VAL A 91 -15.90 13.66 0.70
CA VAL A 91 -15.09 14.84 0.36
C VAL A 91 -14.34 15.32 1.61
N ARG A 92 -13.01 15.39 1.51
CA ARG A 92 -12.15 15.93 2.57
C ARG A 92 -11.79 17.37 2.25
N LEU A 93 -12.36 18.31 2.98
CA LEU A 93 -12.20 19.76 2.74
C LEU A 93 -10.92 20.35 3.33
N ASP A 94 -10.28 19.64 4.24
CA ASP A 94 -9.07 20.04 4.98
C ASP A 94 -7.77 19.59 4.34
N GLN A 95 -7.85 18.89 3.21
CA GLN A 95 -6.70 18.40 2.48
C GLN A 95 -6.16 19.50 1.54
N THR A 96 -5.02 20.10 1.87
CA THR A 96 -4.38 21.16 1.09
C THR A 96 -3.40 20.63 0.04
N SER A 97 -2.97 19.38 0.16
CA SER A 97 -2.10 18.65 -0.80
C SER A 97 -2.90 17.56 -1.51
N MET A 98 -2.48 17.20 -2.72
CA MET A 98 -3.03 16.01 -3.37
C MET A 98 -2.37 14.78 -2.74
N SER A 99 -3.03 14.19 -1.77
CA SER A 99 -2.60 12.94 -1.16
C SER A 99 -3.62 11.84 -1.41
N ALA A 100 -3.11 10.64 -1.70
CA ALA A 100 -3.86 9.40 -1.68
C ALA A 100 -3.50 8.67 -0.40
N VAL A 101 -4.49 8.22 0.34
CA VAL A 101 -4.30 7.47 1.58
C VAL A 101 -5.02 6.13 1.43
N VAL A 102 -4.28 5.05 1.68
CA VAL A 102 -4.79 3.67 1.66
C VAL A 102 -4.69 3.13 3.07
N SER A 103 -5.80 2.76 3.65
CA SER A 103 -5.87 2.22 5.01
C SER A 103 -5.51 0.73 5.03
N SER A 104 -5.18 0.18 6.22
CA SER A 104 -4.94 -1.26 6.39
C SER A 104 -6.13 -2.11 5.93
N GLU A 105 -7.35 -1.65 6.17
CA GLU A 105 -8.58 -2.32 5.72
C GLU A 105 -8.66 -2.39 4.19
N ASP A 106 -8.29 -1.30 3.51
CA ASP A 106 -8.26 -1.26 2.05
C ASP A 106 -7.15 -2.19 1.51
N ILE A 107 -5.96 -2.19 2.13
CA ILE A 107 -4.83 -3.06 1.75
C ILE A 107 -5.20 -4.54 1.89
N GLU A 108 -5.85 -4.95 2.98
CA GLU A 108 -6.28 -6.34 3.22
C GLU A 108 -7.28 -6.83 2.16
N ASN A 109 -8.03 -5.93 1.52
CA ASN A 109 -8.98 -6.26 0.46
C ASN A 109 -8.36 -6.24 -0.96
N LEU A 110 -7.12 -5.78 -1.11
CA LEU A 110 -6.43 -5.73 -2.39
C LEU A 110 -5.65 -7.04 -2.65
N PRO A 111 -5.61 -7.53 -3.90
CA PRO A 111 -4.81 -8.69 -4.27
C PRO A 111 -3.33 -8.31 -4.48
N VAL A 112 -2.70 -7.73 -3.47
CA VAL A 112 -1.33 -7.22 -3.50
C VAL A 112 -0.45 -7.99 -2.52
N THR A 113 0.81 -8.18 -2.87
CA THR A 113 1.76 -8.96 -2.05
C THR A 113 2.72 -8.07 -1.27
N ASP A 114 3.05 -6.91 -1.78
CA ASP A 114 3.97 -5.97 -1.12
C ASP A 114 3.43 -4.52 -1.15
N VAL A 115 4.02 -3.65 -0.33
CA VAL A 115 3.65 -2.23 -0.26
C VAL A 115 3.91 -1.49 -1.57
N GLY A 116 4.87 -1.94 -2.36
CA GLY A 116 5.16 -1.38 -3.69
C GLY A 116 3.98 -1.51 -4.63
N ASP A 117 3.28 -2.65 -4.60
CA ASP A 117 2.08 -2.87 -5.38
C ASP A 117 0.95 -1.91 -4.95
N VAL A 118 0.81 -1.66 -3.64
CA VAL A 118 -0.17 -0.69 -3.11
C VAL A 118 0.13 0.73 -3.62
N ILE A 119 1.41 1.11 -3.65
CA ILE A 119 1.86 2.41 -4.14
C ILE A 119 1.59 2.54 -5.64
N GLU A 120 1.90 1.51 -6.43
CA GLU A 120 1.71 1.49 -7.88
C GLU A 120 0.24 1.62 -8.30
N LEU A 121 -0.68 1.12 -7.49
CA LEU A 121 -2.13 1.28 -7.74
C LEU A 121 -2.61 2.74 -7.60
N GLN A 122 -1.79 3.64 -7.06
CA GLN A 122 -2.19 5.03 -6.89
C GLN A 122 -2.07 5.82 -8.20
N ALA A 123 -3.05 6.70 -8.44
CA ALA A 123 -3.10 7.49 -9.67
C ALA A 123 -1.86 8.39 -9.84
N GLY A 124 -1.22 8.32 -10.98
CA GLY A 124 -0.05 9.12 -11.33
C GLY A 124 1.28 8.55 -10.83
N ILE A 125 1.30 7.31 -10.40
CA ILE A 125 2.51 6.58 -10.03
C ILE A 125 2.76 5.47 -11.05
N VAL A 126 4.03 5.30 -11.41
CA VAL A 126 4.51 4.23 -12.29
C VAL A 126 5.75 3.64 -11.67
N ARG A 127 5.82 2.33 -11.58
CA ARG A 127 7.01 1.58 -11.15
C ARG A 127 7.85 1.23 -12.38
N ASP A 128 9.14 1.50 -12.34
CA ASP A 128 10.05 1.10 -13.41
C ASP A 128 10.52 -0.37 -13.24
N PRO A 129 11.12 -0.99 -14.29
CA PRO A 129 11.59 -2.37 -14.20
C PRO A 129 12.69 -2.62 -13.13
N ASN A 130 13.35 -1.57 -12.64
CA ASN A 130 14.36 -1.66 -11.58
C ASN A 130 13.74 -1.48 -10.18
N GLY A 131 12.42 -1.28 -10.10
CA GLY A 131 11.67 -1.10 -8.85
C GLY A 131 11.54 0.35 -8.38
N GLY A 132 12.07 1.33 -9.11
CA GLY A 132 11.94 2.75 -8.80
C GLY A 132 10.54 3.28 -9.05
N PHE A 133 10.07 4.21 -8.23
CA PHE A 133 8.75 4.84 -8.37
C PHE A 133 8.87 6.22 -9.00
N HIS A 134 8.05 6.48 -10.00
CA HIS A 134 7.91 7.77 -10.68
C HIS A 134 6.56 8.38 -10.32
N VAL A 135 6.56 9.51 -9.64
CA VAL A 135 5.35 10.23 -9.27
C VAL A 135 5.15 11.39 -10.25
N ARG A 136 4.02 11.39 -10.98
CA ARG A 136 3.65 12.42 -11.97
C ARG A 136 4.72 12.72 -12.99
N GLY A 137 5.48 11.71 -13.42
CA GLY A 137 6.54 11.86 -14.42
C GLY A 137 7.86 12.42 -13.86
N GLY A 138 7.99 12.56 -12.53
CA GLY A 138 9.26 12.84 -11.87
C GLY A 138 10.23 11.68 -11.94
N ARG A 139 11.46 11.88 -11.51
CA ARG A 139 12.47 10.82 -11.43
C ARG A 139 12.28 10.00 -10.15
N SER A 140 12.68 8.73 -10.15
CA SER A 140 12.63 7.89 -8.96
C SER A 140 13.42 8.48 -7.78
N SER A 141 14.57 9.08 -8.05
CA SER A 141 15.41 9.76 -7.05
C SER A 141 14.80 11.06 -6.47
N GLU A 142 13.67 11.52 -7.00
CA GLU A 142 12.93 12.68 -6.51
C GLU A 142 11.76 12.30 -5.57
N VAL A 143 11.55 11.00 -5.37
CA VAL A 143 10.56 10.46 -4.42
C VAL A 143 11.25 10.23 -3.08
N SER A 144 10.62 10.67 -2.00
CA SER A 144 11.11 10.42 -0.65
C SER A 144 10.23 9.40 0.07
N PHE A 145 10.86 8.40 0.68
CA PHE A 145 10.19 7.37 1.47
C PHE A 145 10.35 7.65 2.96
N TRP A 146 9.25 7.53 3.68
CA TRP A 146 9.17 7.76 5.12
C TRP A 146 8.44 6.61 5.78
N VAL A 147 8.93 6.21 6.95
CA VAL A 147 8.29 5.19 7.79
C VAL A 147 8.19 5.76 9.20
N ASP A 148 6.99 5.85 9.73
CA ASP A 148 6.70 6.40 11.07
C ASP A 148 7.37 7.76 11.32
N GLY A 149 7.37 8.63 10.30
CA GLY A 149 7.96 9.96 10.36
C GLY A 149 9.50 10.00 10.22
N ILE A 150 10.14 8.87 9.91
CA ILE A 150 11.59 8.79 9.68
C ILE A 150 11.86 8.58 8.19
N ALA A 151 12.71 9.43 7.60
CA ALA A 151 13.12 9.28 6.21
C ALA A 151 13.96 8.00 6.04
N THR A 152 13.53 7.12 5.14
CA THR A 152 14.15 5.82 4.86
C THR A 152 14.62 5.69 3.42
N THR A 153 14.63 6.78 2.67
CA THR A 153 15.08 6.79 1.27
C THR A 153 16.56 6.40 1.20
N ASP A 154 16.89 5.41 0.37
CA ASP A 154 18.28 5.08 0.07
C ASP A 154 18.91 6.22 -0.72
N SER A 155 20.01 6.77 -0.19
CA SER A 155 20.72 7.90 -0.79
C SER A 155 21.50 7.51 -2.05
N TYR A 156 21.66 6.22 -2.33
CA TYR A 156 22.42 5.71 -3.47
C TYR A 156 21.56 5.65 -4.73
N ASP A 157 20.37 5.08 -4.65
CA ASP A 157 19.49 4.84 -5.80
C ASP A 157 18.11 5.50 -5.69
N GLY A 158 17.77 6.08 -4.53
CA GLY A 158 16.49 6.73 -4.29
C GLY A 158 15.33 5.74 -4.04
N SER A 159 15.64 4.46 -3.81
CA SER A 159 14.62 3.46 -3.47
C SER A 159 14.19 3.55 -2.00
N SER A 160 13.20 2.76 -1.63
CA SER A 160 12.88 2.56 -0.21
C SER A 160 13.96 1.71 0.45
N GLY A 161 14.61 2.25 1.48
CA GLY A 161 15.61 1.52 2.27
C GLY A 161 15.03 0.47 3.21
N LEU A 162 13.71 0.30 3.28
CA LEU A 162 13.02 -0.68 4.12
C LEU A 162 11.93 -1.40 3.32
N GLU A 163 11.91 -2.71 3.45
CA GLU A 163 10.78 -3.55 3.04
C GLU A 163 9.88 -3.79 4.25
N ILE A 164 8.60 -3.50 4.12
CA ILE A 164 7.60 -3.66 5.18
C ILE A 164 6.51 -4.57 4.66
N GLU A 165 6.22 -5.63 5.41
CA GLU A 165 5.13 -6.55 5.12
C GLU A 165 3.77 -5.85 5.26
N ASN A 166 2.86 -6.08 4.32
CA ASN A 166 1.53 -5.47 4.29
C ASN A 166 0.76 -5.65 5.60
N ALA A 167 0.92 -6.80 6.26
CA ALA A 167 0.28 -7.10 7.55
C ALA A 167 0.68 -6.14 8.69
N GLY A 168 1.88 -5.55 8.61
CA GLY A 168 2.41 -4.58 9.58
C GLY A 168 2.02 -3.13 9.30
N ILE A 169 1.34 -2.85 8.18
CA ILE A 169 1.02 -1.49 7.77
C ILE A 169 -0.35 -1.06 8.29
N GLN A 170 -0.40 0.12 8.91
CA GLN A 170 -1.63 0.78 9.34
C GLN A 170 -2.22 1.62 8.21
N GLU A 171 -1.38 2.41 7.52
CA GLU A 171 -1.77 3.16 6.34
C GLU A 171 -0.55 3.47 5.45
N VAL A 172 -0.82 3.66 4.16
CA VAL A 172 0.13 4.19 3.19
C VAL A 172 -0.42 5.50 2.66
N GLN A 173 0.35 6.56 2.80
CA GLN A 173 0.01 7.88 2.28
C GLN A 173 0.97 8.25 1.16
N VAL A 174 0.44 8.62 0.01
CA VAL A 174 1.23 9.13 -1.10
C VAL A 174 0.86 10.59 -1.34
N ILE A 175 1.80 11.48 -1.11
CA ILE A 175 1.64 12.91 -1.28
C ILE A 175 2.34 13.33 -2.56
N SER A 176 1.63 14.06 -3.43
CA SER A 176 2.17 14.54 -4.69
C SER A 176 1.84 16.02 -4.92
N GLY A 177 2.76 16.76 -5.45
CA GLY A 177 2.59 18.19 -5.76
C GLY A 177 3.23 19.10 -4.72
N THR A 178 2.43 19.76 -3.86
CA THR A 178 2.93 20.63 -2.80
C THR A 178 3.08 19.86 -1.50
N PHE A 179 4.26 19.93 -0.89
CA PHE A 179 4.57 19.26 0.37
C PHE A 179 4.72 20.27 1.51
N ASN A 180 4.47 19.83 2.72
CA ASN A 180 4.80 20.59 3.92
C ASN A 180 6.33 20.69 4.07
N ALA A 181 6.81 21.74 4.75
CA ALA A 181 8.23 22.00 4.93
C ALA A 181 8.96 20.94 5.80
N GLU A 182 8.21 20.09 6.49
CA GLU A 182 8.71 18.95 7.27
C GLU A 182 9.33 17.86 6.40
N TYR A 183 8.80 17.69 5.18
CA TYR A 183 9.31 16.71 4.22
C TYR A 183 10.47 17.31 3.41
N GLY A 184 11.71 17.09 3.92
CA GLY A 184 12.91 17.45 3.19
C GLY A 184 13.22 16.46 2.06
N GLN A 185 14.03 16.91 1.07
CA GLN A 185 14.59 16.07 -0.01
C GLN A 185 13.59 15.43 -0.99
N ALA A 186 12.30 15.75 -0.91
CA ALA A 186 11.30 15.32 -1.89
C ALA A 186 11.10 16.41 -2.95
N MET A 187 11.02 16.03 -4.22
CA MET A 187 10.76 16.95 -5.35
C MET A 187 9.54 16.55 -6.17
N SER A 188 9.25 15.27 -6.34
CA SER A 188 8.12 14.78 -7.13
C SER A 188 7.03 14.14 -6.29
N GLY A 189 7.38 13.43 -5.22
CA GLY A 189 6.43 12.75 -4.36
C GLY A 189 7.01 12.31 -3.03
N ILE A 190 6.11 12.03 -2.08
CA ILE A 190 6.44 11.46 -0.79
C ILE A 190 5.55 10.22 -0.62
N VAL A 191 6.18 9.13 -0.22
CA VAL A 191 5.51 7.92 0.24
C VAL A 191 5.75 7.80 1.73
N ASN A 192 4.70 7.96 2.52
CA ASN A 192 4.75 7.82 3.96
C ASN A 192 3.99 6.56 4.38
N VAL A 193 4.68 5.62 4.98
CA VAL A 193 4.14 4.37 5.50
C VAL A 193 4.05 4.48 7.01
N VAL A 194 2.89 4.19 7.56
CA VAL A 194 2.66 4.16 8.99
C VAL A 194 2.45 2.72 9.41
N THR A 195 3.22 2.26 10.38
CA THR A 195 3.12 0.89 10.88
C THR A 195 2.03 0.75 11.94
N LYS A 196 1.52 -0.47 12.12
CA LYS A 196 0.53 -0.78 13.16
C LYS A 196 1.19 -0.71 14.54
N ASP A 197 0.53 -0.04 15.47
CA ASP A 197 0.96 -0.04 16.86
C ASP A 197 0.77 -1.42 17.52
N GLY A 198 1.66 -1.75 18.45
CA GLY A 198 1.56 -2.96 19.26
C GLY A 198 0.32 -2.92 20.17
N GLY A 199 -0.48 -3.99 20.14
CA GLY A 199 -1.65 -4.14 21.00
C GLY A 199 -1.36 -4.95 22.27
N LEU A 200 -2.35 -5.01 23.18
CA LEU A 200 -2.29 -5.83 24.40
C LEU A 200 -2.36 -7.34 24.12
N ASN A 201 -2.80 -7.72 22.94
CA ASN A 201 -2.96 -9.13 22.52
C ASN A 201 -1.95 -9.47 21.42
N TYR A 202 -1.39 -10.68 21.49
CA TYR A 202 -0.57 -11.19 20.39
C TYR A 202 -1.45 -11.41 19.17
N LYS A 203 -1.02 -10.85 18.04
CA LYS A 203 -1.62 -11.06 16.72
C LYS A 203 -0.52 -11.57 15.79
N GLY A 204 -0.88 -12.43 14.85
CA GLY A 204 0.03 -12.95 13.85
C GLY A 204 -0.74 -13.22 12.56
N ASN A 205 -0.10 -13.08 11.43
CA ASN A 205 -0.59 -13.48 10.13
C ASN A 205 0.31 -14.57 9.57
N LEU A 206 -0.26 -15.47 8.80
CA LEU A 206 0.48 -16.53 8.13
C LEU A 206 -0.16 -16.75 6.76
N ASP A 207 0.52 -16.26 5.72
CA ASP A 207 0.04 -16.33 4.35
C ASP A 207 0.74 -17.47 3.61
N PHE A 208 -0.05 -18.34 3.00
CA PHE A 208 0.45 -19.33 2.06
C PHE A 208 -0.12 -19.03 0.69
N PHE A 209 0.75 -18.85 -0.28
CA PHE A 209 0.33 -18.74 -1.67
C PHE A 209 1.04 -19.80 -2.52
N SER A 210 0.32 -20.32 -3.49
CA SER A 210 0.86 -21.23 -4.49
C SER A 210 0.32 -20.78 -5.84
N GLY A 211 1.18 -20.63 -6.81
CA GLY A 211 0.81 -20.20 -8.15
C GLY A 211 1.58 -20.97 -9.22
N GLY A 212 0.99 -21.08 -10.39
CA GLY A 212 1.65 -21.65 -11.57
C GLY A 212 1.37 -20.76 -12.77
N TYR A 213 2.35 -20.62 -13.62
CA TYR A 213 2.16 -19.93 -14.91
C TYR A 213 1.51 -20.90 -15.88
N HIS A 214 0.36 -20.54 -16.41
CA HIS A 214 -0.28 -21.25 -17.50
C HIS A 214 -0.10 -20.42 -18.77
N THR A 215 0.67 -20.93 -19.73
CA THR A 215 0.83 -20.29 -21.03
C THR A 215 -0.05 -21.00 -22.07
N ASN A 216 -0.81 -20.23 -22.84
CA ASN A 216 -1.55 -20.76 -23.99
C ASN A 216 -0.68 -20.92 -25.26
N HIS A 217 0.61 -20.59 -25.16
CA HIS A 217 1.56 -20.81 -26.23
C HIS A 217 2.21 -22.18 -26.06
N SER A 218 1.87 -23.10 -26.93
CA SER A 218 2.43 -24.44 -26.96
C SER A 218 3.95 -24.48 -27.22
N ASN A 219 4.53 -23.35 -27.65
CA ASN A 219 5.92 -23.20 -28.02
C ASN A 219 6.79 -22.51 -26.99
N LEU A 220 6.26 -22.23 -25.76
CA LEU A 220 7.04 -21.71 -24.65
C LEU A 220 7.32 -22.87 -23.68
N TYR A 221 8.50 -23.46 -23.79
CA TYR A 221 8.97 -24.43 -22.81
C TYR A 221 9.36 -23.72 -21.51
N SER A 222 8.61 -23.97 -20.45
CA SER A 222 8.96 -23.57 -19.11
C SER A 222 10.12 -24.43 -18.62
N ILE A 223 11.23 -23.82 -18.30
CA ILE A 223 12.39 -24.48 -17.70
C ILE A 223 12.02 -24.90 -16.28
N SER A 224 11.78 -26.19 -16.09
CA SER A 224 11.30 -26.73 -14.80
C SER A 224 12.41 -27.13 -13.83
N SER A 225 13.66 -26.79 -14.09
CA SER A 225 14.77 -27.12 -13.18
C SER A 225 15.78 -25.97 -13.07
N PRO A 226 16.05 -25.46 -11.85
CA PRO A 226 17.05 -24.40 -11.65
C PRO A 226 18.50 -24.86 -11.83
N PHE A 227 18.75 -26.12 -12.16
CA PHE A 227 20.08 -26.70 -12.27
C PHE A 227 20.36 -27.47 -13.60
N SER A 228 19.40 -27.49 -14.51
CA SER A 228 19.70 -27.96 -15.87
C SER A 228 20.29 -26.80 -16.66
N SER A 229 21.39 -27.07 -17.35
CA SER A 229 22.02 -26.12 -18.26
C SER A 229 20.98 -25.46 -19.16
N TRP A 230 20.99 -24.15 -19.18
CA TRP A 230 20.03 -23.30 -19.87
C TRP A 230 20.23 -23.41 -21.37
N GLN A 231 19.47 -24.25 -21.99
CA GLN A 231 19.47 -24.38 -23.45
C GLN A 231 18.03 -24.20 -23.91
N SER A 232 17.76 -23.10 -24.58
CA SER A 232 16.43 -22.80 -25.12
C SER A 232 16.52 -22.68 -26.63
N PHE A 233 15.69 -23.40 -27.33
CA PHE A 233 15.47 -23.17 -28.75
C PHE A 233 14.03 -22.73 -28.99
N THR A 234 13.79 -22.08 -30.12
CA THR A 234 12.44 -21.71 -30.54
C THR A 234 11.93 -22.83 -31.45
N ASP A 235 11.15 -23.72 -30.87
CA ASP A 235 10.47 -24.80 -31.62
C ASP A 235 9.36 -24.20 -32.49
N LEU A 236 9.60 -24.08 -33.76
CA LEU A 236 8.67 -23.48 -34.73
C LEU A 236 7.61 -24.46 -35.21
N ASN A 237 7.85 -25.77 -35.13
CA ASN A 237 6.91 -26.79 -35.58
C ASN A 237 6.17 -27.49 -34.45
N GLY A 238 6.59 -27.35 -33.18
CA GLY A 238 5.94 -27.87 -31.99
C GLY A 238 6.15 -29.34 -31.71
N ASP A 239 7.21 -29.97 -32.26
CA ASP A 239 7.48 -31.38 -32.07
C ASP A 239 8.40 -31.69 -30.86
N GLY A 240 8.96 -30.65 -30.22
CA GLY A 240 9.83 -30.78 -29.06
C GLY A 240 11.31 -31.11 -29.39
N ASN A 241 11.68 -31.13 -30.66
CA ASN A 241 13.04 -31.33 -31.12
C ASN A 241 13.50 -30.09 -31.89
N TRP A 242 14.79 -29.82 -31.88
CA TRP A 242 15.32 -28.78 -32.72
C TRP A 242 15.43 -29.25 -34.17
N ASP A 243 14.86 -28.44 -35.08
CA ASP A 243 14.86 -28.69 -36.51
C ASP A 243 15.53 -27.56 -37.31
N TYR A 244 15.88 -27.87 -38.55
CA TYR A 244 16.41 -26.90 -39.47
C TYR A 244 15.53 -25.63 -39.63
N GLY A 245 16.16 -24.47 -39.43
CA GLY A 245 15.49 -23.15 -39.46
C GLY A 245 15.11 -22.60 -38.08
N GLU A 246 15.36 -23.35 -37.05
CA GLU A 246 15.22 -22.90 -35.65
C GLU A 246 16.52 -22.27 -35.14
N ILE A 247 16.42 -21.29 -34.23
CA ILE A 247 17.56 -20.47 -33.78
C ILE A 247 18.24 -21.13 -32.58
N LEU A 248 19.58 -21.28 -32.63
CA LEU A 248 20.41 -21.86 -31.58
C LEU A 248 21.40 -20.85 -30.97
N TYR A 249 21.64 -20.94 -29.67
CA TYR A 249 22.69 -20.19 -28.95
C TYR A 249 23.71 -21.15 -28.35
N ASP A 250 25.01 -20.99 -28.70
CA ASP A 250 26.13 -21.71 -28.06
C ASP A 250 26.35 -21.10 -26.64
N LEU A 251 25.75 -21.74 -25.66
CA LEU A 251 25.77 -21.28 -24.28
C LEU A 251 27.00 -21.73 -23.49
N ASN A 252 27.70 -22.74 -23.96
CA ASN A 252 28.89 -23.27 -23.29
C ASN A 252 30.21 -22.77 -23.90
N GLY A 253 30.15 -22.12 -25.07
CA GLY A 253 31.29 -21.52 -25.74
C GLY A 253 32.29 -22.54 -26.32
N ASN A 254 31.83 -23.76 -26.59
CA ASN A 254 32.71 -24.80 -27.11
C ASN A 254 32.82 -24.80 -28.65
N ASN A 255 32.08 -23.95 -29.31
CA ASN A 255 32.00 -23.80 -30.75
C ASN A 255 31.56 -25.07 -31.50
N THR A 256 30.79 -25.89 -30.85
CA THR A 256 30.13 -27.07 -31.45
C THR A 256 28.67 -27.06 -31.04
N TRP A 257 27.78 -27.46 -31.92
CA TRP A 257 26.39 -27.64 -31.54
C TRP A 257 26.26 -28.82 -30.60
N ASP A 258 25.71 -28.57 -29.43
CA ASP A 258 25.30 -29.59 -28.48
C ASP A 258 23.76 -29.64 -28.44
N GLU A 259 23.23 -30.83 -28.14
CA GLU A 259 21.78 -31.01 -28.03
C GLU A 259 21.17 -29.98 -27.07
N GLY A 260 20.32 -29.07 -27.63
CA GLY A 260 19.68 -27.96 -26.92
C GLY A 260 20.28 -26.57 -27.14
N GLU A 261 21.30 -26.39 -27.97
CA GLU A 261 21.85 -25.08 -28.35
C GLU A 261 21.20 -24.52 -29.62
N ILE A 262 21.13 -23.22 -29.74
CA ILE A 262 20.51 -22.50 -30.85
C ILE A 262 21.59 -22.04 -31.83
N TYR A 263 21.54 -22.42 -33.11
CA TYR A 263 22.39 -21.86 -34.15
C TYR A 263 21.60 -21.39 -35.37
N TRP A 264 22.14 -20.49 -36.12
CA TRP A 264 21.57 -20.02 -37.37
C TRP A 264 22.31 -20.66 -38.53
N ASP A 265 21.73 -21.68 -39.11
CA ASP A 265 22.26 -22.33 -40.32
C ASP A 265 22.09 -21.42 -41.54
N ARG A 266 23.11 -20.61 -41.81
CA ARG A 266 23.12 -19.64 -42.90
C ARG A 266 23.26 -20.28 -44.28
N ASN A 267 23.87 -21.45 -44.38
CA ASN A 267 24.13 -22.12 -45.64
C ASN A 267 23.21 -23.30 -45.97
N GLY A 268 22.37 -23.70 -45.01
CA GLY A 268 21.36 -24.74 -45.21
C GLY A 268 21.90 -26.16 -45.21
N ASN A 269 23.04 -26.43 -44.56
CA ASN A 269 23.67 -27.73 -44.55
C ASN A 269 23.33 -28.57 -43.32
N GLN A 270 22.54 -28.04 -42.40
CA GLN A 270 22.13 -28.67 -41.15
C GLN A 270 23.28 -29.01 -40.19
N SER A 271 24.37 -28.24 -40.26
CA SER A 271 25.50 -28.35 -39.33
C SER A 271 26.04 -26.99 -39.00
N TRP A 272 26.51 -26.81 -37.76
CA TRP A 272 27.13 -25.58 -37.36
C TRP A 272 28.57 -25.46 -37.85
N ASP A 273 28.88 -24.46 -38.65
CA ASP A 273 30.17 -24.27 -39.33
C ASP A 273 31.14 -23.28 -38.64
N GLY A 274 30.86 -22.88 -37.40
CA GLY A 274 31.77 -22.09 -36.57
C GLY A 274 31.80 -20.57 -36.84
N ASP A 275 31.20 -20.11 -37.94
CA ASP A 275 31.09 -18.68 -38.34
C ASP A 275 29.63 -18.23 -38.51
N GLU A 276 28.71 -19.03 -38.05
CA GLU A 276 27.26 -18.81 -38.12
C GLU A 276 26.67 -18.26 -36.80
N GLY A 277 27.35 -17.35 -36.12
CA GLY A 277 26.93 -16.71 -34.90
C GLY A 277 26.41 -15.28 -35.06
#